data_ba27671918a88b90b8a4a0f8c91a9fda
#
_entry.id   ba27671918a88b90b8a4a0f8c91a9fda
#
_cell.length_a   1.000
_cell.length_b   1.000
_cell.length_c   1.000
_cell.angle_alpha   90.00
_cell.angle_beta   90.00
_cell.angle_gamma   90.00
#
_symmetry.space_group_name_H-M   'P 1'
#
loop_
_entity.id
_entity.type
_entity.pdbx_description
1 polymer ?
#
loop_
_entity_poly.entity_id
_entity_poly.type
_entity_poly.pdbx_seq_one_letter_code
_entity_poly.pdbx_strand_id
1 'polypeptide(L)'
;MALRVVSNYLRLPQKTFWVLDTLAYHAKSLYNVGLYNVRQHYIEHQKNRQILLGFRPDLSSGVGIQVGSYLPYTRNKDFPYKECSTYAQSKENENYRLLHSDNAQQTLKSVEEAYKSYFGSLELYRKGQLEYCPRPPHYLPKDGRFKLAFPRAHLGIRNGFVTLGMSHTFRKQHGLTGKELTFPIPPCIKPHQIREVTILPVNGGKAYKIEFCYKVPTQPQTLDPAQYLAIDLGLNNFATMVDTATGAAVILDGKRIKSINRWYNKENARLQSIKDKQKIGGITKRQARLLKKRDCRIDEAMNRYVDWIVDYAIEHRIGTVILPRWDGIKDRINHGKRGNQNFVQVPYHKFRQKLKSKCELYGIRFDDTHSEAYTSQVDALNLDPIAKPPYGRKRRIRRGLYRSALGTLINADVNGALNHLRKVAGDSVIPRIIGRGRVNRPVRIRTSFEPSTFAHIKLQLCAPQGAPAASPTL
;
A
#
# COMPACT_ATOMS: atom_id res chain seq x y z
N MET A 1 -12.03 -12.52 -12.33
CA MET A 1 -11.86 -12.82 -10.89
C MET A 1 -10.84 -11.88 -10.28
N ALA A 2 -11.19 -11.15 -9.23
CA ALA A 2 -10.30 -10.24 -8.51
C ALA A 2 -9.63 -10.93 -7.33
N LEU A 3 -8.33 -10.66 -7.12
CA LEU A 3 -7.58 -11.10 -5.93
C LEU A 3 -7.74 -10.05 -4.83
N ARG A 4 -8.10 -10.48 -3.63
CA ARG A 4 -8.30 -9.60 -2.48
C ARG A 4 -7.56 -10.09 -1.25
N VAL A 5 -7.26 -9.15 -0.36
CA VAL A 5 -6.60 -9.45 0.92
C VAL A 5 -7.39 -8.81 2.05
N VAL A 6 -7.70 -9.61 3.07
CA VAL A 6 -8.22 -9.13 4.36
C VAL A 6 -7.13 -9.34 5.41
N SER A 7 -6.80 -8.27 6.12
CA SER A 7 -5.73 -8.26 7.13
C SER A 7 -6.29 -7.89 8.50
N ASN A 8 -6.15 -8.77 9.48
CA ASN A 8 -6.63 -8.58 10.85
C ASN A 8 -5.52 -8.74 11.87
N TYR A 9 -5.51 -7.90 12.90
CA TYR A 9 -4.64 -8.10 14.06
C TYR A 9 -5.11 -9.27 14.89
N LEU A 10 -4.20 -10.18 15.21
CA LEU A 10 -4.47 -11.32 16.08
C LEU A 10 -4.53 -10.90 17.56
N ARG A 11 -5.50 -11.47 18.28
CA ARG A 11 -5.52 -11.52 19.74
C ARG A 11 -5.17 -12.93 20.13
N LEU A 12 -3.97 -13.14 20.66
CA LEU A 12 -3.39 -14.46 20.88
C LEU A 12 -3.29 -14.78 22.37
N PRO A 13 -3.70 -15.99 22.78
CA PRO A 13 -3.29 -16.58 24.04
C PRO A 13 -1.74 -16.66 24.11
N GLN A 14 -1.19 -16.68 25.31
CA GLN A 14 0.27 -16.67 25.51
C GLN A 14 0.97 -17.85 24.81
N LYS A 15 0.40 -19.05 24.89
CA LYS A 15 0.94 -20.25 24.20
C LYS A 15 0.97 -20.07 22.68
N THR A 16 -0.14 -19.65 22.08
CA THR A 16 -0.23 -19.41 20.62
C THR A 16 0.70 -18.29 20.16
N PHE A 17 0.84 -17.22 20.97
CA PHE A 17 1.80 -16.15 20.69
C PHE A 17 3.22 -16.69 20.67
N TRP A 18 3.60 -17.47 21.69
CA TRP A 18 4.92 -18.06 21.75
C TRP A 18 5.21 -18.98 20.55
N VAL A 19 4.27 -19.84 20.18
CA VAL A 19 4.42 -20.72 19.00
C VAL A 19 4.67 -19.91 17.74
N LEU A 20 3.85 -18.88 17.47
CA LEU A 20 4.03 -18.02 16.30
C LEU A 20 5.36 -17.25 16.34
N ASP A 21 5.75 -16.75 17.50
CA ASP A 21 6.98 -15.96 17.66
C ASP A 21 8.21 -16.82 17.41
N THR A 22 8.21 -18.07 17.90
CA THR A 22 9.28 -19.04 17.67
C THR A 22 9.36 -19.44 16.20
N LEU A 23 8.25 -19.78 15.56
CA LEU A 23 8.24 -20.09 14.12
C LEU A 23 8.68 -18.90 13.25
N ALA A 24 8.24 -17.69 13.58
CA ALA A 24 8.65 -16.48 12.86
C ALA A 24 10.15 -16.15 13.08
N TYR A 25 10.72 -16.55 14.23
CA TYR A 25 12.16 -16.48 14.47
C TYR A 25 12.93 -17.49 13.61
N HIS A 26 12.47 -18.74 13.52
CA HIS A 26 13.08 -19.76 12.65
C HIS A 26 12.98 -19.36 11.18
N ALA A 27 11.86 -18.79 10.75
CA ALA A 27 11.70 -18.28 9.38
C ALA A 27 12.70 -17.14 9.09
N LYS A 28 12.90 -16.19 10.02
CA LYS A 28 13.92 -15.15 9.91
C LYS A 28 15.33 -15.75 9.81
N SER A 29 15.63 -16.74 10.64
CA SER A 29 16.94 -17.40 10.65
C SER A 29 17.18 -18.14 9.32
N LEU A 30 16.19 -18.86 8.82
CA LEU A 30 16.26 -19.53 7.53
C LEU A 30 16.40 -18.55 6.36
N TYR A 31 15.69 -17.40 6.39
CA TYR A 31 15.88 -16.34 5.41
C TYR A 31 17.34 -15.86 5.36
N ASN A 32 17.95 -15.65 6.53
CA ASN A 32 19.36 -15.23 6.62
C ASN A 32 20.32 -16.32 6.13
N VAL A 33 20.03 -17.60 6.39
CA VAL A 33 20.80 -18.73 5.86
C VAL A 33 20.70 -18.76 4.32
N GLY A 34 19.50 -18.69 3.77
CA GLY A 34 19.30 -18.63 2.32
C GLY A 34 20.02 -17.43 1.69
N LEU A 35 19.93 -16.27 2.33
CA LEU A 35 20.63 -15.06 1.89
C LEU A 35 22.16 -15.23 1.91
N TYR A 36 22.70 -15.86 2.96
CA TYR A 36 24.12 -16.19 3.06
C TYR A 36 24.56 -17.08 1.90
N ASN A 37 23.86 -18.21 1.69
CA ASN A 37 24.20 -19.18 0.65
C ASN A 37 24.17 -18.55 -0.76
N VAL A 38 23.16 -17.74 -1.06
CA VAL A 38 23.08 -17.00 -2.33
C VAL A 38 24.25 -16.02 -2.50
N ARG A 39 24.62 -15.31 -1.42
CA ARG A 39 25.77 -14.38 -1.44
C ARG A 39 27.08 -15.10 -1.67
N GLN A 40 27.34 -16.23 -1.01
CA GLN A 40 28.56 -17.02 -1.21
C GLN A 40 28.66 -17.50 -2.65
N HIS A 41 27.58 -18.06 -3.18
CA HIS A 41 27.52 -18.51 -4.58
C HIS A 41 27.77 -17.35 -5.56
N TYR A 42 27.19 -16.19 -5.32
CA TYR A 42 27.41 -15.00 -6.12
C TYR A 42 28.87 -14.53 -6.11
N ILE A 43 29.50 -14.50 -4.92
CA ILE A 43 30.91 -14.09 -4.75
C ILE A 43 31.85 -15.07 -5.42
N GLU A 44 31.65 -16.37 -5.24
CA GLU A 44 32.45 -17.41 -5.90
C GLU A 44 32.36 -17.33 -7.42
N HIS A 45 31.16 -17.12 -7.94
CA HIS A 45 30.95 -16.97 -9.36
C HIS A 45 31.65 -15.73 -9.92
N GLN A 46 31.60 -14.61 -9.20
CA GLN A 46 32.32 -13.39 -9.59
C GLN A 46 33.84 -13.61 -9.60
N LYS A 47 34.39 -14.30 -8.61
CA LYS A 47 35.82 -14.65 -8.55
C LYS A 47 36.23 -15.55 -9.74
N ASN A 48 35.46 -16.60 -9.99
CA ASN A 48 35.73 -17.53 -11.09
C ASN A 48 35.68 -16.84 -12.46
N ARG A 49 34.73 -15.93 -12.65
CA ARG A 49 34.65 -15.12 -13.87
C ARG A 49 35.84 -14.18 -14.05
N GLN A 50 36.35 -13.60 -12.94
CA GLN A 50 37.55 -12.77 -12.96
C GLN A 50 38.80 -13.56 -13.37
N ILE A 51 38.93 -14.80 -12.87
CA ILE A 51 40.06 -15.70 -13.22
C ILE A 51 39.97 -16.07 -14.70
N LEU A 52 38.78 -16.39 -15.22
CA LEU A 52 38.60 -16.79 -16.62
C LEU A 52 38.77 -15.66 -17.62
N LEU A 53 38.52 -14.40 -17.25
CA LEU A 53 38.58 -13.25 -18.16
C LEU A 53 39.83 -12.39 -17.97
N GLY A 54 40.74 -12.71 -17.04
CA GLY A 54 41.94 -11.91 -16.75
C GLY A 54 41.65 -10.46 -16.32
N PHE A 55 40.42 -10.17 -15.95
CA PHE A 55 39.96 -8.81 -15.66
C PHE A 55 39.94 -8.49 -14.16
N ARG A 56 40.53 -7.41 -13.77
CA ARG A 56 40.22 -6.73 -12.51
C ARG A 56 38.83 -6.10 -12.67
N PRO A 57 37.89 -6.29 -11.74
CA PRO A 57 36.58 -5.66 -11.86
C PRO A 57 36.74 -4.18 -11.55
N ASP A 58 36.70 -3.37 -12.56
CA ASP A 58 36.24 -2.01 -12.38
C ASP A 58 34.70 -2.10 -12.14
N LEU A 59 34.31 -1.84 -10.91
CA LEU A 59 32.91 -1.81 -10.51
C LEU A 59 32.11 -0.70 -11.21
N SER A 60 32.79 0.19 -11.93
CA SER A 60 32.22 1.28 -12.72
C SER A 60 31.85 0.84 -14.15
N SER A 61 32.52 -0.17 -14.70
CA SER A 61 32.21 -0.66 -16.04
C SER A 61 31.06 -1.68 -16.02
N GLY A 62 29.90 -1.25 -16.44
CA GLY A 62 28.65 -2.01 -16.49
C GLY A 62 28.64 -3.24 -17.42
N VAL A 63 29.52 -4.22 -17.22
CA VAL A 63 29.48 -5.49 -17.95
C VAL A 63 28.27 -6.28 -17.47
N GLY A 64 27.29 -6.46 -18.36
CA GLY A 64 26.03 -7.14 -18.12
C GLY A 64 26.22 -8.55 -17.58
N ILE A 65 25.87 -8.73 -16.32
CA ILE A 65 25.68 -10.04 -15.72
C ILE A 65 24.33 -10.53 -16.24
N GLN A 66 24.30 -11.64 -16.96
CA GLN A 66 23.06 -12.34 -17.27
C GLN A 66 22.50 -12.88 -15.94
N VAL A 67 21.54 -12.18 -15.39
CA VAL A 67 20.99 -12.41 -14.05
C VAL A 67 20.26 -13.76 -13.95
N GLY A 68 19.72 -14.24 -15.05
CA GLY A 68 18.92 -15.47 -15.11
C GLY A 68 19.66 -16.76 -14.74
N SER A 69 20.99 -16.80 -14.84
CA SER A 69 21.78 -18.02 -14.62
C SER A 69 22.35 -18.16 -13.21
N TYR A 70 22.17 -17.19 -12.33
CA TYR A 70 22.90 -17.12 -11.04
C TYR A 70 22.01 -17.14 -9.79
N LEU A 71 20.70 -17.02 -9.95
CA LEU A 71 19.82 -17.15 -8.81
C LEU A 71 19.36 -18.59 -8.68
N PRO A 72 19.82 -19.29 -7.64
CA PRO A 72 19.54 -20.70 -7.43
C PRO A 72 18.06 -21.04 -7.22
N TYR A 73 17.20 -20.04 -7.17
CA TYR A 73 15.76 -20.16 -6.95
C TYR A 73 14.93 -19.63 -8.14
N THR A 74 15.57 -19.29 -9.27
CA THR A 74 14.83 -18.91 -10.46
C THR A 74 14.18 -20.15 -11.09
N ARG A 75 12.90 -20.04 -11.44
CA ARG A 75 12.24 -20.99 -12.34
C ARG A 75 12.80 -20.83 -13.76
N ASN A 76 14.06 -21.14 -13.96
CA ASN A 76 14.54 -21.38 -15.29
C ASN A 76 14.01 -22.77 -15.70
N LYS A 77 13.46 -22.91 -16.90
CA LYS A 77 12.96 -24.20 -17.40
C LYS A 77 14.04 -25.29 -17.37
N ASP A 78 15.30 -24.86 -17.40
CA ASP A 78 16.47 -25.76 -17.47
C ASP A 78 17.05 -26.12 -16.08
N PHE A 79 16.60 -25.48 -14.98
CA PHE A 79 17.02 -25.81 -13.61
C PHE A 79 15.82 -25.82 -12.69
N PRO A 80 15.28 -27.00 -12.35
CA PRO A 80 14.21 -27.13 -11.39
C PRO A 80 14.65 -26.55 -10.04
N TYR A 81 13.82 -25.68 -9.49
CA TYR A 81 13.97 -25.03 -8.18
C TYR A 81 14.48 -25.93 -7.04
N LYS A 82 14.17 -27.24 -7.09
CA LYS A 82 14.55 -28.22 -6.06
C LYS A 82 16.00 -28.74 -6.19
N GLU A 83 16.65 -28.55 -7.31
CA GLU A 83 17.97 -29.11 -7.61
C GLU A 83 19.11 -28.10 -7.42
N CYS A 84 18.78 -26.88 -7.02
CA CYS A 84 19.77 -25.86 -6.78
C CYS A 84 20.60 -26.12 -5.54
N SER A 85 21.92 -26.06 -5.64
CA SER A 85 22.88 -26.31 -4.56
C SER A 85 22.61 -25.46 -3.31
N THR A 86 22.28 -24.18 -3.48
CA THR A 86 21.98 -23.27 -2.37
C THR A 86 20.65 -23.60 -1.69
N TYR A 87 19.66 -24.11 -2.41
CA TYR A 87 18.42 -24.61 -1.84
C TYR A 87 18.68 -25.90 -1.05
N ALA A 88 19.44 -26.83 -1.60
CA ALA A 88 19.80 -28.07 -0.94
C ALA A 88 20.55 -27.80 0.37
N GLN A 89 21.57 -26.96 0.35
CA GLN A 89 22.31 -26.52 1.54
C GLN A 89 21.40 -25.87 2.60
N SER A 90 20.46 -25.02 2.15
CA SER A 90 19.52 -24.37 3.08
C SER A 90 18.53 -25.36 3.67
N LYS A 91 18.20 -26.43 2.97
CA LYS A 91 17.29 -27.51 3.41
C LYS A 91 17.88 -28.37 4.52
N GLU A 92 19.20 -28.51 4.58
CA GLU A 92 19.93 -29.23 5.64
C GLU A 92 19.89 -28.46 6.96
N ASN A 93 19.63 -27.17 6.93
CA ASN A 93 19.60 -26.32 8.11
C ASN A 93 18.47 -26.72 9.05
N GLU A 94 18.73 -26.72 10.36
CA GLU A 94 17.76 -27.05 11.41
C GLU A 94 16.48 -26.15 11.32
N ASN A 95 16.65 -24.86 11.03
CA ASN A 95 15.51 -23.95 10.88
C ASN A 95 14.55 -24.38 9.78
N TYR A 96 15.04 -25.03 8.71
CA TYR A 96 14.17 -25.59 7.68
C TYR A 96 13.31 -26.74 8.20
N ARG A 97 13.91 -27.64 9.00
CA ARG A 97 13.22 -28.82 9.56
C ARG A 97 12.20 -28.45 10.64
N LEU A 98 12.44 -27.35 11.37
CA LEU A 98 11.52 -26.85 12.39
C LEU A 98 10.30 -26.12 11.79
N LEU A 99 10.39 -25.60 10.58
CA LEU A 99 9.27 -25.00 9.86
C LEU A 99 8.47 -26.06 9.10
N HIS A 100 7.17 -25.80 8.90
CA HIS A 100 6.39 -26.55 7.91
C HIS A 100 7.04 -26.36 6.52
N SER A 101 7.08 -27.43 5.69
CA SER A 101 7.77 -27.42 4.41
C SER A 101 7.40 -26.23 3.53
N ASP A 102 6.12 -25.87 3.46
CA ASP A 102 5.65 -24.71 2.70
C ASP A 102 6.24 -23.40 3.21
N ASN A 103 6.23 -23.20 4.53
CA ASN A 103 6.81 -21.99 5.12
C ASN A 103 8.30 -21.87 4.84
N ALA A 104 9.02 -22.98 4.95
CA ALA A 104 10.44 -23.04 4.68
C ALA A 104 10.71 -22.70 3.19
N GLN A 105 9.95 -23.32 2.27
CA GLN A 105 10.07 -23.03 0.84
C GLN A 105 9.69 -21.58 0.50
N GLN A 106 8.59 -21.06 1.04
CA GLN A 106 8.18 -19.66 0.81
C GLN A 106 9.18 -18.66 1.41
N THR A 107 9.81 -19.01 2.53
CA THR A 107 10.88 -18.20 3.13
C THR A 107 12.09 -18.10 2.20
N LEU A 108 12.56 -19.23 1.66
CA LEU A 108 13.68 -19.25 0.72
C LEU A 108 13.31 -18.58 -0.62
N LYS A 109 12.08 -18.77 -1.10
CA LYS A 109 11.57 -18.05 -2.29
C LYS A 109 11.57 -16.53 -2.09
N SER A 110 11.33 -16.05 -0.87
CA SER A 110 11.41 -14.61 -0.56
C SER A 110 12.82 -14.06 -0.70
N VAL A 111 13.87 -14.86 -0.53
CA VAL A 111 15.27 -14.49 -0.83
C VAL A 111 15.45 -14.26 -2.34
N GLU A 112 14.91 -15.16 -3.16
CA GLU A 112 14.91 -15.02 -4.62
C GLU A 112 14.20 -13.73 -5.06
N GLU A 113 12.99 -13.49 -4.51
CA GLU A 113 12.22 -12.29 -4.81
C GLU A 113 12.97 -11.00 -4.46
N ALA A 114 13.69 -10.99 -3.32
CA ALA A 114 14.51 -9.86 -2.91
C ALA A 114 15.68 -9.60 -3.90
N TYR A 115 16.34 -10.64 -4.38
CA TYR A 115 17.39 -10.48 -5.40
C TYR A 115 16.84 -10.07 -6.76
N LYS A 116 15.70 -10.61 -7.20
CA LYS A 116 15.04 -10.16 -8.43
C LYS A 116 14.71 -8.67 -8.38
N SER A 117 14.21 -8.21 -7.25
CA SER A 117 13.94 -6.78 -7.03
C SER A 117 15.22 -5.94 -7.06
N TYR A 118 16.29 -6.41 -6.43
CA TYR A 118 17.60 -5.75 -6.46
C TYR A 118 18.15 -5.61 -7.87
N PHE A 119 18.17 -6.69 -8.65
CA PHE A 119 18.69 -6.67 -10.02
C PHE A 119 17.82 -5.82 -10.96
N GLY A 120 16.50 -5.88 -10.81
CA GLY A 120 15.60 -4.98 -11.55
C GLY A 120 15.87 -3.51 -11.26
N SER A 121 16.10 -3.16 -9.99
CA SER A 121 16.48 -1.80 -9.60
C SER A 121 17.86 -1.41 -10.12
N LEU A 122 18.81 -2.33 -10.14
CA LEU A 122 20.16 -2.09 -10.67
C LEU A 122 20.12 -1.84 -12.17
N GLU A 123 19.25 -2.52 -12.90
CA GLU A 123 19.04 -2.27 -14.34
C GLU A 123 18.48 -0.87 -14.59
N LEU A 124 17.47 -0.45 -13.80
CA LEU A 124 16.92 0.91 -13.88
C LEU A 124 17.98 1.98 -13.57
N TYR A 125 18.84 1.73 -12.58
CA TYR A 125 19.97 2.61 -12.27
C TYR A 125 20.95 2.74 -13.45
N ARG A 126 21.29 1.62 -14.10
CA ARG A 126 22.18 1.62 -15.29
C ARG A 126 21.58 2.36 -16.48
N LYS A 127 20.25 2.32 -16.61
CA LYS A 127 19.51 3.08 -17.64
C LYS A 127 19.32 4.56 -17.29
N GLY A 128 19.88 5.04 -16.16
CA GLY A 128 19.69 6.42 -15.68
C GLY A 128 18.29 6.76 -15.19
N GLN A 129 17.44 5.74 -14.99
CA GLN A 129 16.05 5.90 -14.51
C GLN A 129 15.96 5.90 -12.98
N LEU A 130 17.03 5.60 -12.28
CA LEU A 130 17.14 5.64 -10.83
C LEU A 130 18.35 6.48 -10.44
N GLU A 131 18.19 7.42 -9.52
CA GLU A 131 19.24 8.38 -9.13
C GLU A 131 20.29 7.81 -8.17
N TYR A 132 19.96 6.72 -7.48
CA TYR A 132 20.87 6.10 -6.52
C TYR A 132 21.17 4.65 -6.88
N CYS A 133 22.39 4.21 -6.61
CA CYS A 133 22.79 2.83 -6.79
C CYS A 133 22.09 1.94 -5.73
N PRO A 134 21.28 0.96 -6.14
CA PRO A 134 20.61 0.07 -5.20
C PRO A 134 21.63 -0.80 -4.46
N ARG A 135 21.32 -1.13 -3.22
CA ARG A 135 22.13 -2.04 -2.40
C ARG A 135 21.53 -3.45 -2.42
N PRO A 136 22.36 -4.50 -2.35
CA PRO A 136 21.88 -5.86 -2.29
C PRO A 136 21.06 -6.12 -1.00
N PRO A 137 20.20 -7.12 -0.97
CA PRO A 137 19.40 -7.46 0.20
C PRO A 137 20.25 -7.62 1.46
N HIS A 138 19.80 -7.04 2.58
CA HIS A 138 20.49 -7.10 3.87
C HIS A 138 19.97 -8.26 4.72
N TYR A 139 20.81 -8.77 5.64
CA TYR A 139 20.38 -9.69 6.68
C TYR A 139 19.33 -9.05 7.58
N LEU A 140 18.36 -9.85 7.96
CA LEU A 140 17.38 -9.44 8.96
C LEU A 140 18.03 -9.36 10.34
N PRO A 141 17.60 -8.44 11.21
CA PRO A 141 18.17 -8.26 12.55
C PRO A 141 18.13 -9.55 13.38
N LYS A 142 19.10 -9.70 14.31
CA LYS A 142 19.21 -10.87 15.19
C LYS A 142 17.90 -11.17 15.92
N ASP A 143 17.25 -10.13 16.45
CA ASP A 143 15.99 -10.22 17.18
C ASP A 143 14.75 -10.06 16.29
N GLY A 144 14.94 -10.02 14.96
CA GLY A 144 13.87 -9.89 13.99
C GLY A 144 12.95 -11.11 13.91
N ARG A 145 11.84 -10.94 13.22
CA ARG A 145 10.87 -11.99 12.88
C ARG A 145 10.55 -11.91 11.41
N PHE A 146 10.22 -13.02 10.77
CA PHE A 146 9.84 -13.07 9.38
C PHE A 146 8.41 -13.55 9.21
N LYS A 147 7.79 -13.25 8.06
CA LYS A 147 6.44 -13.71 7.72
C LYS A 147 6.38 -15.23 7.62
N LEU A 148 5.21 -15.79 7.94
CA LEU A 148 4.89 -17.20 7.73
C LEU A 148 3.78 -17.29 6.67
N ALA A 149 4.07 -17.86 5.52
CA ALA A 149 3.13 -18.00 4.42
C ALA A 149 2.67 -19.46 4.25
N PHE A 150 1.36 -19.66 4.13
CA PHE A 150 0.71 -20.97 4.03
C PHE A 150 -0.17 -21.01 2.79
N PRO A 151 0.30 -21.63 1.69
CA PRO A 151 -0.49 -21.85 0.50
C PRO A 151 -1.73 -22.71 0.74
N ARG A 152 -2.75 -22.55 -0.09
CA ARG A 152 -4.05 -23.22 0.04
C ARG A 152 -3.96 -24.74 0.16
N ALA A 153 -3.03 -25.38 -0.53
CA ALA A 153 -2.92 -26.83 -0.59
C ALA A 153 -2.81 -27.53 0.77
N HIS A 154 -2.20 -26.84 1.75
CA HIS A 154 -1.91 -27.42 3.08
C HIS A 154 -2.62 -26.68 4.23
N LEU A 155 -3.69 -25.94 3.93
CA LEU A 155 -4.55 -25.33 4.94
C LEU A 155 -5.61 -26.32 5.41
N GLY A 156 -5.65 -26.62 6.70
CA GLY A 156 -6.78 -27.33 7.31
C GLY A 156 -7.96 -26.37 7.47
N ILE A 157 -9.01 -26.53 6.65
CA ILE A 157 -10.20 -25.68 6.75
C ILE A 157 -11.39 -26.54 7.17
N ARG A 158 -11.97 -26.23 8.34
CA ARG A 158 -13.13 -26.92 8.89
C ARG A 158 -13.97 -25.96 9.76
N ASN A 159 -15.28 -26.03 9.63
CA ASN A 159 -16.26 -25.30 10.48
C ASN A 159 -15.97 -23.79 10.62
N GLY A 160 -15.60 -23.11 9.51
CA GLY A 160 -15.32 -21.67 9.55
C GLY A 160 -13.98 -21.29 10.16
N PHE A 161 -13.11 -22.27 10.44
CA PHE A 161 -11.75 -22.06 10.95
C PHE A 161 -10.71 -22.54 9.96
N VAL A 162 -9.55 -21.90 10.01
CA VAL A 162 -8.34 -22.34 9.31
C VAL A 162 -7.30 -22.76 10.33
N THR A 163 -6.72 -23.94 10.14
CA THR A 163 -5.59 -24.46 10.93
C THR A 163 -4.35 -24.42 10.05
N LEU A 164 -3.30 -23.77 10.57
CA LEU A 164 -2.02 -23.62 9.89
C LEU A 164 -1.08 -24.75 10.29
N GLY A 165 -0.41 -25.35 9.33
CA GLY A 165 0.48 -26.49 9.55
C GLY A 165 1.74 -26.12 10.32
N MET A 166 2.20 -27.06 11.16
CA MET A 166 3.50 -27.03 11.83
C MET A 166 4.27 -28.31 11.49
N SER A 167 5.60 -28.26 11.44
CA SER A 167 6.40 -29.44 11.18
C SER A 167 6.21 -30.49 12.28
N HIS A 168 6.35 -31.76 11.93
CA HIS A 168 6.29 -32.84 12.92
C HIS A 168 7.40 -32.69 13.98
N THR A 169 8.61 -32.36 13.54
CA THR A 169 9.77 -32.14 14.43
C THR A 169 9.49 -31.06 15.47
N PHE A 170 8.97 -29.90 15.05
CA PHE A 170 8.64 -28.80 15.96
C PHE A 170 7.55 -29.20 16.96
N ARG A 171 6.50 -29.88 16.49
CA ARG A 171 5.42 -30.34 17.38
C ARG A 171 5.92 -31.33 18.42
N LYS A 172 6.72 -32.34 18.01
CA LYS A 172 7.29 -33.33 18.90
C LYS A 172 8.19 -32.68 19.94
N GLN A 173 9.07 -31.78 19.53
CA GLN A 173 10.03 -31.09 20.39
C GLN A 173 9.35 -30.25 21.49
N HIS A 174 8.18 -29.71 21.23
CA HIS A 174 7.47 -28.77 22.11
C HIS A 174 6.15 -29.32 22.67
N GLY A 175 5.84 -30.59 22.50
CA GLY A 175 4.62 -31.20 23.01
C GLY A 175 3.34 -30.56 22.49
N LEU A 176 3.29 -30.21 21.19
CA LEU A 176 2.16 -29.52 20.57
C LEU A 176 1.22 -30.49 19.84
N THR A 177 -0.07 -30.19 19.89
CA THR A 177 -1.12 -31.02 19.27
C THR A 177 -1.27 -30.77 17.76
N GLY A 178 -0.80 -29.64 17.26
CA GLY A 178 -1.00 -29.20 15.89
C GLY A 178 -2.23 -28.30 15.66
N LYS A 179 -3.02 -28.06 16.72
CA LYS A 179 -4.23 -27.19 16.69
C LYS A 179 -3.97 -25.78 17.26
N GLU A 180 -2.78 -25.50 17.75
CA GLU A 180 -2.42 -24.23 18.39
C GLU A 180 -2.54 -23.03 17.43
N LEU A 181 -2.40 -23.27 16.13
CA LEU A 181 -2.50 -22.25 15.08
C LEU A 181 -3.83 -22.33 14.32
N THR A 182 -4.94 -22.33 15.06
CA THR A 182 -6.30 -22.34 14.48
C THR A 182 -6.94 -20.97 14.66
N PHE A 183 -7.43 -20.40 13.57
CA PHE A 183 -7.98 -19.03 13.49
C PHE A 183 -9.32 -19.01 12.79
N PRO A 184 -10.27 -18.13 13.20
CA PRO A 184 -11.52 -17.97 12.50
C PRO A 184 -11.31 -17.32 11.13
N ILE A 185 -12.03 -17.81 10.13
CA ILE A 185 -12.09 -17.21 8.81
C ILE A 185 -13.06 -16.01 8.88
N PRO A 186 -12.67 -14.82 8.36
CA PRO A 186 -13.58 -13.68 8.30
C PRO A 186 -14.88 -14.01 7.59
N PRO A 187 -16.06 -13.57 8.09
CA PRO A 187 -17.37 -13.93 7.50
C PRO A 187 -17.53 -13.52 6.03
N CYS A 188 -16.78 -12.51 5.57
CA CYS A 188 -16.81 -12.06 4.18
C CYS A 188 -16.04 -12.99 3.22
N ILE A 189 -15.39 -14.05 3.71
CA ILE A 189 -14.58 -14.96 2.90
C ILE A 189 -15.21 -16.36 2.91
N LYS A 190 -15.53 -16.87 1.74
CA LYS A 190 -15.95 -18.28 1.60
C LYS A 190 -14.70 -19.17 1.60
N PRO A 191 -14.68 -20.31 2.31
CA PRO A 191 -13.51 -21.18 2.46
C PRO A 191 -12.83 -21.59 1.15
N HIS A 192 -13.60 -21.85 0.09
CA HIS A 192 -13.06 -22.26 -1.22
C HIS A 192 -12.36 -21.13 -1.99
N GLN A 193 -12.62 -19.88 -1.61
CA GLN A 193 -12.01 -18.70 -2.23
C GLN A 193 -10.57 -18.45 -1.75
N ILE A 194 -10.20 -18.96 -0.55
CA ILE A 194 -8.89 -18.75 0.05
C ILE A 194 -7.81 -19.34 -0.85
N ARG A 195 -6.73 -18.59 -1.08
CA ARG A 195 -5.54 -19.00 -1.85
C ARG A 195 -4.31 -19.13 -0.99
N GLU A 196 -4.18 -18.26 -0.01
CA GLU A 196 -3.05 -18.22 0.90
C GLU A 196 -3.46 -17.58 2.22
N VAL A 197 -2.86 -18.03 3.30
CA VAL A 197 -2.92 -17.37 4.60
C VAL A 197 -1.50 -17.00 5.01
N THR A 198 -1.27 -15.73 5.34
CA THR A 198 0.03 -15.24 5.78
C THR A 198 -0.06 -14.68 7.19
N ILE A 199 0.86 -15.06 8.06
CA ILE A 199 1.06 -14.43 9.37
C ILE A 199 2.20 -13.42 9.26
N LEU A 200 1.90 -12.16 9.56
CA LEU A 200 2.87 -11.08 9.52
C LEU A 200 3.27 -10.63 10.92
N PRO A 201 4.56 -10.68 11.28
CA PRO A 201 5.05 -10.02 12.48
C PRO A 201 4.99 -8.50 12.29
N VAL A 202 4.47 -7.80 13.28
CA VAL A 202 4.38 -6.33 13.27
C VAL A 202 4.94 -5.78 14.59
N ASN A 203 5.34 -4.50 14.54
CA ASN A 203 5.86 -3.79 15.72
C ASN A 203 7.04 -4.52 16.39
N GLY A 204 7.99 -4.99 15.58
CA GLY A 204 9.17 -5.72 16.06
C GLY A 204 8.84 -7.09 16.69
N GLY A 205 7.82 -7.79 16.19
CA GLY A 205 7.37 -9.07 16.74
C GLY A 205 6.51 -8.97 18.00
N LYS A 206 6.14 -7.75 18.43
CA LYS A 206 5.27 -7.56 19.61
C LYS A 206 3.78 -7.80 19.32
N ALA A 207 3.41 -7.93 18.05
CA ALA A 207 2.06 -8.29 17.60
C ALA A 207 2.13 -9.01 16.25
N TYR A 208 1.05 -9.71 15.91
CA TYR A 208 0.90 -10.43 14.66
C TYR A 208 -0.39 -10.04 13.96
N LYS A 209 -0.35 -10.02 12.63
CA LYS A 209 -1.53 -9.95 11.76
C LYS A 209 -1.69 -11.26 11.01
N ILE A 210 -2.94 -11.64 10.76
CA ILE A 210 -3.28 -12.68 9.81
C ILE A 210 -3.83 -12.03 8.56
N GLU A 211 -3.35 -12.43 7.41
CA GLU A 211 -3.81 -11.99 6.10
C GLU A 211 -4.37 -13.18 5.33
N PHE A 212 -5.60 -13.03 4.86
CA PHE A 212 -6.24 -13.98 3.97
C PHE A 212 -6.21 -13.42 2.55
N CYS A 213 -5.47 -14.07 1.69
CA CYS A 213 -5.50 -13.81 0.25
C CYS A 213 -6.54 -14.73 -0.39
N TYR A 214 -7.54 -14.16 -1.07
CA TYR A 214 -8.67 -14.91 -1.63
C TYR A 214 -9.12 -14.35 -2.97
N LYS A 215 -9.74 -15.21 -3.80
CA LYS A 215 -10.29 -14.82 -5.10
C LYS A 215 -11.80 -14.69 -5.02
N VAL A 216 -12.32 -13.59 -5.56
CA VAL A 216 -13.76 -13.37 -5.72
C VAL A 216 -14.11 -13.14 -7.19
N PRO A 217 -15.32 -13.53 -7.64
CA PRO A 217 -15.80 -13.09 -8.94
C PRO A 217 -15.86 -11.57 -8.98
N THR A 218 -15.49 -10.98 -10.10
CA THR A 218 -15.72 -9.56 -10.35
C THR A 218 -17.24 -9.32 -10.45
N GLN A 219 -17.66 -8.15 -10.06
CA GLN A 219 -19.06 -7.68 -10.08
C GLN A 219 -19.16 -6.45 -10.99
N PRO A 220 -18.92 -6.61 -12.31
CA PRO A 220 -18.91 -5.48 -13.22
C PRO A 220 -20.27 -4.79 -13.18
N GLN A 221 -20.24 -3.46 -13.14
CA GLN A 221 -21.40 -2.59 -13.16
C GLN A 221 -21.58 -2.03 -14.57
N THR A 222 -22.80 -1.57 -14.88
CA THR A 222 -23.06 -0.85 -16.12
C THR A 222 -22.54 0.58 -15.99
N LEU A 223 -21.31 0.80 -16.51
CA LEU A 223 -20.57 2.05 -16.39
C LEU A 223 -20.36 2.66 -17.78
N ASP A 224 -20.20 3.98 -17.83
CA ASP A 224 -19.84 4.72 -19.05
C ASP A 224 -18.32 4.97 -19.07
N PRO A 225 -17.56 4.35 -19.98
CA PRO A 225 -16.12 4.54 -20.09
C PRO A 225 -15.69 5.99 -20.35
N ALA A 226 -16.58 6.81 -20.93
CA ALA A 226 -16.34 8.23 -21.20
C ALA A 226 -16.59 9.15 -19.99
N GLN A 227 -17.06 8.59 -18.87
CA GLN A 227 -17.20 9.33 -17.63
C GLN A 227 -16.00 9.08 -16.70
N TYR A 228 -15.46 10.17 -16.16
CA TYR A 228 -14.24 10.19 -15.39
C TYR A 228 -14.47 10.78 -14.00
N LEU A 229 -13.77 10.27 -13.00
CA LEU A 229 -13.63 10.83 -11.67
C LEU A 229 -12.14 11.09 -11.39
N ALA A 230 -11.71 12.34 -11.43
CA ALA A 230 -10.34 12.71 -11.13
C ALA A 230 -10.18 13.05 -9.64
N ILE A 231 -9.10 12.56 -9.03
CA ILE A 231 -8.82 12.67 -7.59
C ILE A 231 -7.47 13.35 -7.39
N ASP A 232 -7.46 14.43 -6.61
CA ASP A 232 -6.26 15.07 -6.05
C ASP A 232 -6.16 14.72 -4.55
N LEU A 233 -5.00 14.20 -4.11
CA LEU A 233 -4.76 13.78 -2.72
C LEU A 233 -4.07 14.88 -1.93
N GLY A 234 -4.58 15.15 -0.75
CA GLY A 234 -4.06 16.18 0.14
C GLY A 234 -4.08 15.77 1.62
N LEU A 235 -3.64 16.68 2.49
CA LEU A 235 -3.56 16.44 3.93
C LEU A 235 -4.82 16.91 4.67
N ASN A 236 -5.32 18.11 4.39
CA ASN A 236 -6.52 18.68 5.02
C ASN A 236 -7.79 18.25 4.27
N ASN A 237 -7.70 18.23 2.97
CA ASN A 237 -8.62 17.60 2.04
C ASN A 237 -7.96 16.27 1.66
N PHE A 238 -8.44 15.16 2.21
CA PHE A 238 -7.80 13.85 1.99
C PHE A 238 -7.85 13.44 0.53
N ALA A 239 -9.02 13.61 -0.07
CA ALA A 239 -9.24 13.45 -1.50
C ALA A 239 -10.20 14.55 -1.99
N THR A 240 -9.78 15.29 -2.98
CA THR A 240 -10.63 16.26 -3.69
C THR A 240 -10.93 15.69 -5.06
N MET A 241 -12.19 15.57 -5.40
CA MET A 241 -12.65 14.87 -6.58
C MET A 241 -13.46 15.80 -7.47
N VAL A 242 -13.33 15.62 -8.78
CA VAL A 242 -14.17 16.23 -9.80
C VAL A 242 -14.59 15.16 -10.78
N ASP A 243 -15.88 15.13 -11.14
CA ASP A 243 -16.41 14.17 -12.09
C ASP A 243 -16.94 14.86 -13.35
N THR A 244 -16.96 14.12 -14.46
CA THR A 244 -17.50 14.58 -15.74
C THR A 244 -19.00 14.30 -15.87
N ALA A 245 -19.55 13.39 -15.08
CA ALA A 245 -20.96 13.00 -15.18
C ALA A 245 -21.89 14.09 -14.63
N THR A 246 -21.57 14.65 -13.46
CA THR A 246 -22.38 15.68 -12.81
C THR A 246 -21.75 17.06 -12.83
N GLY A 247 -20.43 17.16 -13.10
CA GLY A 247 -19.64 18.40 -13.00
C GLY A 247 -19.45 18.84 -11.53
N ALA A 248 -19.71 17.96 -10.58
CA ALA A 248 -19.58 18.26 -9.16
C ALA A 248 -18.13 18.16 -8.69
N ALA A 249 -17.80 19.00 -7.69
CA ALA A 249 -16.57 18.87 -6.93
C ALA A 249 -16.90 18.39 -5.52
N VAL A 250 -16.20 17.34 -5.06
CA VAL A 250 -16.41 16.75 -3.73
C VAL A 250 -15.10 16.66 -2.98
N ILE A 251 -15.11 16.97 -1.68
CA ILE A 251 -13.93 16.94 -0.81
C ILE A 251 -14.17 15.97 0.35
N LEU A 252 -13.37 14.92 0.40
CA LEU A 252 -13.30 14.05 1.60
C LEU A 252 -12.36 14.69 2.63
N ASP A 253 -12.87 14.96 3.83
CA ASP A 253 -12.14 15.68 4.87
C ASP A 253 -11.00 14.83 5.48
N GLY A 254 -9.77 15.34 5.51
CA GLY A 254 -8.58 14.68 6.09
C GLY A 254 -8.36 14.94 7.58
N LYS A 255 -9.17 15.79 8.24
CA LYS A 255 -8.95 16.20 9.62
C LYS A 255 -8.98 15.03 10.61
N ARG A 256 -9.80 14.01 10.36
CA ARG A 256 -9.86 12.81 11.20
C ARG A 256 -8.51 12.07 11.22
N ILE A 257 -7.90 11.84 10.07
CA ILE A 257 -6.59 11.18 9.98
C ILE A 257 -5.51 12.03 10.67
N LYS A 258 -5.55 13.35 10.48
CA LYS A 258 -4.65 14.27 11.19
C LYS A 258 -4.82 14.20 12.71
N SER A 259 -6.05 14.17 13.19
CA SER A 259 -6.36 14.07 14.63
C SER A 259 -5.84 12.76 15.22
N ILE A 260 -6.05 11.62 14.53
CA ILE A 260 -5.53 10.31 14.94
C ILE A 260 -4.01 10.33 15.02
N ASN A 261 -3.31 10.87 14.00
CA ASN A 261 -1.85 10.97 13.99
C ASN A 261 -1.34 11.90 15.09
N ARG A 262 -1.99 13.06 15.31
CA ARG A 262 -1.61 14.00 16.39
C ARG A 262 -1.75 13.37 17.78
N TRP A 263 -2.86 12.69 18.04
CA TRP A 263 -3.06 11.94 19.28
C TRP A 263 -1.97 10.87 19.46
N TYR A 264 -1.71 10.06 18.45
CA TYR A 264 -0.66 9.04 18.48
C TYR A 264 0.71 9.66 18.80
N ASN A 265 1.09 10.72 18.10
CA ASN A 265 2.38 11.37 18.29
C ASN A 265 2.56 11.90 19.71
N LYS A 266 1.52 12.54 20.29
CA LYS A 266 1.55 13.05 21.65
C LYS A 266 1.76 11.92 22.67
N GLU A 267 0.97 10.85 22.56
CA GLU A 267 1.09 9.70 23.46
C GLU A 267 2.40 8.92 23.28
N ASN A 268 2.83 8.73 22.03
CA ASN A 268 4.10 8.06 21.76
C ASN A 268 5.31 8.87 22.27
N ALA A 269 5.30 10.19 22.15
CA ALA A 269 6.35 11.05 22.70
C ALA A 269 6.42 10.93 24.23
N ARG A 270 5.26 10.90 24.93
CA ARG A 270 5.20 10.66 26.37
C ARG A 270 5.80 9.30 26.76
N LEU A 271 5.43 8.25 26.04
CA LEU A 271 5.97 6.90 26.28
C LEU A 271 7.46 6.82 25.96
N GLN A 272 7.91 7.53 24.93
CA GLN A 272 9.32 7.59 24.54
C GLN A 272 10.15 8.26 25.65
N SER A 273 9.72 9.40 26.20
CA SER A 273 10.40 10.07 27.30
C SER A 273 10.57 9.17 28.54
N ILE A 274 9.53 8.39 28.89
CA ILE A 274 9.61 7.42 30.00
C ILE A 274 10.64 6.32 29.69
N LYS A 275 10.57 5.78 28.47
CA LYS A 275 11.47 4.73 28.00
C LYS A 275 12.93 5.18 27.99
N ASP A 276 13.19 6.43 27.56
CA ASP A 276 14.54 7.00 27.49
C ASP A 276 15.14 7.14 28.90
N LYS A 277 14.34 7.61 29.88
CA LYS A 277 14.73 7.66 31.29
C LYS A 277 15.07 6.27 31.87
N GLN A 278 14.33 5.24 31.43
CA GLN A 278 14.55 3.86 31.84
C GLN A 278 15.62 3.12 31.01
N LYS A 279 16.25 3.77 30.03
CA LYS A 279 17.26 3.21 29.12
C LYS A 279 16.78 1.93 28.40
N ILE A 280 15.47 1.82 28.12
CA ILE A 280 14.88 0.66 27.44
C ILE A 280 15.06 0.77 25.93
N GLY A 281 15.73 -0.21 25.30
CA GLY A 281 15.86 -0.30 23.84
C GLY A 281 14.59 -0.81 23.15
N GLY A 282 14.50 -0.57 21.82
CA GLY A 282 13.42 -1.09 20.99
C GLY A 282 12.03 -0.54 21.30
N ILE A 283 10.98 -1.13 20.72
CA ILE A 283 9.58 -0.76 20.97
C ILE A 283 9.02 -1.50 22.19
N THR A 284 8.34 -0.79 23.09
CA THR A 284 7.67 -1.41 24.24
C THR A 284 6.31 -2.00 23.85
N LYS A 285 5.80 -2.96 24.67
CA LYS A 285 4.45 -3.52 24.48
C LYS A 285 3.37 -2.42 24.49
N ARG A 286 3.54 -1.37 25.30
CA ARG A 286 2.60 -0.24 25.38
C ARG A 286 2.63 0.62 24.11
N GLN A 287 3.82 0.92 23.60
CA GLN A 287 3.97 1.62 22.31
C GLN A 287 3.41 0.79 21.14
N ALA A 288 3.64 -0.53 21.13
CA ALA A 288 3.09 -1.42 20.11
C ALA A 288 1.55 -1.45 20.13
N ARG A 289 0.92 -1.47 21.31
CA ARG A 289 -0.54 -1.35 21.45
C ARG A 289 -1.07 0.00 20.95
N LEU A 290 -0.37 1.08 21.27
CA LEU A 290 -0.71 2.43 20.80
C LEU A 290 -0.65 2.53 19.28
N LEU A 291 0.41 2.02 18.67
CA LEU A 291 0.59 1.98 17.22
C LEU A 291 -0.49 1.13 16.54
N LYS A 292 -0.80 -0.06 17.10
CA LYS A 292 -1.91 -0.91 16.63
C LYS A 292 -3.23 -0.14 16.62
N LYS A 293 -3.56 0.57 17.70
CA LYS A 293 -4.81 1.35 17.81
C LYS A 293 -4.88 2.46 16.75
N ARG A 294 -3.75 3.15 16.52
CA ARG A 294 -3.63 4.15 15.44
C ARG A 294 -3.88 3.53 14.09
N ASP A 295 -3.18 2.46 13.76
CA ASP A 295 -3.23 1.83 12.44
C ASP A 295 -4.63 1.30 12.12
N CYS A 296 -5.30 0.66 13.08
CA CYS A 296 -6.68 0.20 12.90
C CYS A 296 -7.64 1.37 12.58
N ARG A 297 -7.50 2.51 13.30
CA ARG A 297 -8.35 3.69 13.07
C ARG A 297 -8.10 4.35 11.71
N ILE A 298 -6.84 4.38 11.27
CA ILE A 298 -6.49 4.91 9.95
C ILE A 298 -7.00 3.97 8.86
N ASP A 299 -6.84 2.66 9.02
CA ASP A 299 -7.34 1.66 8.07
C ASP A 299 -8.86 1.71 7.92
N GLU A 300 -9.57 1.88 9.02
CA GLU A 300 -11.02 2.08 9.01
C GLU A 300 -11.42 3.34 8.22
N ALA A 301 -10.78 4.47 8.51
CA ALA A 301 -11.04 5.71 7.78
C ALA A 301 -10.77 5.57 6.27
N MET A 302 -9.67 4.91 5.91
CA MET A 302 -9.33 4.67 4.49
C MET A 302 -10.31 3.75 3.79
N ASN A 303 -10.77 2.68 4.46
CA ASN A 303 -11.80 1.81 3.89
C ASN A 303 -13.07 2.59 3.58
N ARG A 304 -13.53 3.42 4.52
CA ARG A 304 -14.72 4.27 4.33
C ARG A 304 -14.55 5.24 3.15
N TYR A 305 -13.38 5.87 2.99
CA TYR A 305 -13.11 6.73 1.82
C TYR A 305 -13.16 5.94 0.51
N VAL A 306 -12.53 4.76 0.48
CA VAL A 306 -12.54 3.89 -0.71
C VAL A 306 -13.96 3.45 -1.03
N ASP A 307 -14.74 3.04 -0.02
CA ASP A 307 -16.12 2.63 -0.18
C ASP A 307 -16.94 3.78 -0.78
N TRP A 308 -16.83 4.96 -0.19
CA TRP A 308 -17.55 6.14 -0.67
C TRP A 308 -17.21 6.50 -2.13
N ILE A 309 -15.92 6.50 -2.49
CA ILE A 309 -15.48 6.84 -3.86
C ILE A 309 -16.03 5.86 -4.88
N VAL A 310 -15.98 4.57 -4.57
CA VAL A 310 -16.44 3.53 -5.50
C VAL A 310 -17.97 3.53 -5.61
N ASP A 311 -18.69 3.68 -4.50
CA ASP A 311 -20.15 3.77 -4.50
C ASP A 311 -20.62 5.02 -5.28
N TYR A 312 -19.93 6.17 -5.11
CA TYR A 312 -20.17 7.37 -5.90
C TYR A 312 -19.96 7.14 -7.40
N ALA A 313 -18.85 6.48 -7.76
CA ALA A 313 -18.55 6.18 -9.16
C ALA A 313 -19.61 5.26 -9.79
N ILE A 314 -20.07 4.24 -9.05
CA ILE A 314 -21.14 3.32 -9.51
C ILE A 314 -22.46 4.07 -9.69
N GLU A 315 -22.86 4.88 -8.71
CA GLU A 315 -24.13 5.63 -8.75
C GLU A 315 -24.21 6.59 -9.95
N HIS A 316 -23.08 7.24 -10.28
CA HIS A 316 -23.00 8.18 -11.40
C HIS A 316 -22.50 7.54 -12.70
N ARG A 317 -22.45 6.19 -12.78
CA ARG A 317 -22.01 5.40 -13.94
C ARG A 317 -20.64 5.80 -14.45
N ILE A 318 -19.73 6.18 -13.56
CA ILE A 318 -18.37 6.61 -13.91
C ILE A 318 -17.50 5.37 -14.19
N GLY A 319 -17.00 5.25 -15.42
CA GLY A 319 -16.22 4.11 -15.85
C GLY A 319 -14.73 4.21 -15.55
N THR A 320 -14.21 5.42 -15.30
CA THR A 320 -12.77 5.61 -15.06
C THR A 320 -12.49 6.49 -13.84
N VAL A 321 -11.69 5.98 -12.91
CA VAL A 321 -11.14 6.72 -11.76
C VAL A 321 -9.69 7.08 -12.05
N ILE A 322 -9.36 8.36 -11.99
CA ILE A 322 -8.03 8.92 -12.26
C ILE A 322 -7.37 9.30 -10.93
N LEU A 323 -6.21 8.72 -10.65
CA LEU A 323 -5.38 9.05 -9.49
C LEU A 323 -3.91 9.11 -9.91
N PRO A 324 -3.21 10.24 -9.76
CA PRO A 324 -1.85 10.39 -10.24
C PRO A 324 -0.88 9.39 -9.62
N ARG A 325 0.20 9.09 -10.35
CA ARG A 325 1.30 8.30 -9.83
C ARG A 325 2.10 9.13 -8.81
N TRP A 326 2.30 8.53 -7.64
CA TRP A 326 2.96 9.17 -6.49
C TRP A 326 4.35 8.57 -6.24
N ASP A 327 5.13 8.36 -7.30
CA ASP A 327 6.46 7.79 -7.18
C ASP A 327 7.44 8.86 -6.66
N GLY A 328 8.12 8.57 -5.55
CA GLY A 328 9.20 9.41 -5.01
C GLY A 328 8.81 10.71 -4.32
N ILE A 329 7.52 11.08 -4.25
CA ILE A 329 7.10 12.37 -3.64
C ILE A 329 7.50 12.48 -2.17
N LYS A 330 7.53 11.37 -1.42
CA LYS A 330 7.92 11.38 -0.01
C LYS A 330 9.43 11.58 0.21
N ASP A 331 10.24 11.21 -0.77
CA ASP A 331 11.69 11.16 -0.60
C ASP A 331 12.34 12.56 -0.72
N ARG A 332 11.64 13.52 -1.33
CA ARG A 332 12.14 14.86 -1.60
C ARG A 332 11.36 16.00 -0.92
N ILE A 333 10.33 15.67 -0.13
CA ILE A 333 9.52 16.70 0.51
C ILE A 333 10.16 17.15 1.82
N ASN A 334 10.62 18.40 1.85
CA ASN A 334 10.95 19.10 3.09
C ASN A 334 9.96 20.25 3.34
N HIS A 335 8.86 19.93 4.02
CA HIS A 335 7.85 20.91 4.47
C HIS A 335 8.13 21.43 5.89
N GLY A 336 9.36 21.27 6.37
CA GLY A 336 9.72 21.54 7.75
C GLY A 336 9.20 20.48 8.74
N LYS A 337 9.67 20.51 9.98
CA LYS A 337 9.43 19.48 11.01
C LYS A 337 7.93 19.11 11.19
N ARG A 338 7.03 20.10 11.26
CA ARG A 338 5.59 19.88 11.40
C ARG A 338 4.92 19.36 10.13
N GLY A 339 5.33 19.87 8.96
CA GLY A 339 4.80 19.45 7.66
C GLY A 339 5.16 18.00 7.37
N ASN A 340 6.41 17.65 7.53
CA ASN A 340 6.93 16.28 7.33
C ASN A 340 6.23 15.29 8.25
N GLN A 341 6.09 15.61 9.55
CA GLN A 341 5.41 14.75 10.50
C GLN A 341 3.94 14.45 10.12
N ASN A 342 3.21 15.45 9.64
CA ASN A 342 1.82 15.27 9.24
C ASN A 342 1.67 14.51 7.92
N PHE A 343 2.50 14.80 6.92
CA PHE A 343 2.38 14.26 5.56
C PHE A 343 2.90 12.83 5.45
N VAL A 344 4.09 12.54 6.01
CA VAL A 344 4.75 11.23 5.93
C VAL A 344 3.93 10.13 6.63
N GLN A 345 3.17 10.48 7.68
CA GLN A 345 2.39 9.52 8.45
C GLN A 345 1.06 9.09 7.80
N VAL A 346 0.66 9.70 6.68
CA VAL A 346 -0.54 9.28 5.93
C VAL A 346 -0.13 8.20 4.93
N PRO A 347 -0.67 6.98 5.00
CA PRO A 347 -0.28 5.88 4.10
C PRO A 347 -1.04 5.95 2.77
N TYR A 348 -0.76 6.98 1.93
CA TYR A 348 -1.39 7.18 0.62
C TYR A 348 -1.22 5.99 -0.34
N HIS A 349 -0.06 5.33 -0.30
CA HIS A 349 0.17 4.13 -1.11
C HIS A 349 -0.83 3.02 -0.77
N LYS A 350 -1.09 2.80 0.52
CA LYS A 350 -2.08 1.81 0.97
C LYS A 350 -3.51 2.19 0.54
N PHE A 351 -3.85 3.47 0.60
CA PHE A 351 -5.13 3.98 0.09
C PHE A 351 -5.29 3.69 -1.41
N ARG A 352 -4.27 4.03 -2.21
CA ARG A 352 -4.24 3.78 -3.65
C ARG A 352 -4.44 2.29 -3.98
N GLN A 353 -3.70 1.39 -3.30
CA GLN A 353 -3.84 -0.06 -3.49
C GLN A 353 -5.26 -0.54 -3.16
N LYS A 354 -5.85 -0.06 -2.06
CA LYS A 354 -7.24 -0.40 -1.69
C LYS A 354 -8.24 0.10 -2.74
N LEU A 355 -8.09 1.34 -3.20
CA LEU A 355 -8.96 1.93 -4.21
C LEU A 355 -8.85 1.17 -5.53
N LYS A 356 -7.62 0.92 -6.03
CA LYS A 356 -7.37 0.15 -7.25
C LYS A 356 -8.01 -1.24 -7.19
N SER A 357 -7.78 -1.97 -6.09
CA SER A 357 -8.37 -3.31 -5.91
C SER A 357 -9.90 -3.28 -5.85
N LYS A 358 -10.51 -2.23 -5.27
CA LYS A 358 -11.97 -2.12 -5.24
C LYS A 358 -12.56 -1.70 -6.57
N CYS A 359 -11.89 -0.80 -7.32
CA CYS A 359 -12.26 -0.46 -8.70
C CYS A 359 -12.26 -1.71 -9.59
N GLU A 360 -11.21 -2.54 -9.53
CA GLU A 360 -11.10 -3.79 -10.27
C GLU A 360 -12.28 -4.74 -9.98
N LEU A 361 -12.73 -4.81 -8.72
CA LEU A 361 -13.87 -5.65 -8.35
C LEU A 361 -15.14 -5.29 -9.10
N TYR A 362 -15.40 -3.98 -9.29
CA TYR A 362 -16.64 -3.47 -9.91
C TYR A 362 -16.50 -3.13 -11.39
N GLY A 363 -15.34 -3.42 -12.01
CA GLY A 363 -15.09 -3.15 -13.43
C GLY A 363 -14.82 -1.68 -13.74
N ILE A 364 -14.48 -0.86 -12.73
CA ILE A 364 -14.07 0.53 -12.91
C ILE A 364 -12.59 0.54 -13.34
N ARG A 365 -12.29 1.22 -14.45
CA ARG A 365 -10.91 1.44 -14.88
C ARG A 365 -10.21 2.35 -13.89
N PHE A 366 -9.02 1.97 -13.46
CA PHE A 366 -8.17 2.77 -12.58
C PHE A 366 -6.98 3.29 -13.37
N ASP A 367 -6.92 4.61 -13.60
CA ASP A 367 -5.85 5.25 -14.34
C ASP A 367 -4.85 5.92 -13.39
N ASP A 368 -3.63 5.42 -13.39
CA ASP A 368 -2.51 5.90 -12.58
C ASP A 368 -1.25 6.16 -13.44
N THR A 369 -1.43 6.45 -14.70
CA THR A 369 -0.34 6.56 -15.68
C THR A 369 0.36 7.92 -15.67
N HIS A 370 -0.32 8.99 -15.26
CA HIS A 370 0.21 10.36 -15.31
C HIS A 370 0.87 10.80 -13.98
N SER A 371 1.78 11.78 -14.10
CA SER A 371 2.45 12.38 -12.94
C SER A 371 1.64 13.53 -12.35
N GLU A 372 1.89 13.85 -11.07
CA GLU A 372 1.29 15.00 -10.36
C GLU A 372 1.93 16.35 -10.74
N ALA A 373 3.03 16.35 -11.51
CA ALA A 373 3.79 17.56 -11.80
C ALA A 373 2.91 18.69 -12.35
N TYR A 374 3.07 19.88 -11.77
CA TYR A 374 2.43 21.17 -12.11
C TYR A 374 0.92 21.27 -11.92
N THR A 375 0.19 20.22 -11.62
CA THR A 375 -1.28 20.24 -11.55
C THR A 375 -1.84 21.19 -10.49
N SER A 376 -1.14 21.41 -9.38
CA SER A 376 -1.56 22.37 -8.34
C SER A 376 -1.22 23.84 -8.64
N GLN A 377 -0.46 24.12 -9.71
CA GLN A 377 0.03 25.45 -10.04
C GLN A 377 -0.65 26.04 -11.28
N VAL A 378 -0.98 25.19 -12.24
CA VAL A 378 -1.55 25.56 -13.54
C VAL A 378 -3.04 25.87 -13.41
N ASP A 379 -3.51 26.86 -14.17
CA ASP A 379 -4.92 27.25 -14.20
C ASP A 379 -5.72 26.29 -15.09
N ALA A 380 -6.54 25.47 -14.44
CA ALA A 380 -7.38 24.51 -15.13
C ALA A 380 -8.56 25.17 -15.87
N LEU A 381 -9.10 26.28 -15.34
CA LEU A 381 -10.27 26.97 -15.94
C LEU A 381 -9.89 27.75 -17.18
N ASN A 382 -8.69 28.34 -17.20
CA ASN A 382 -8.14 29.07 -18.34
C ASN A 382 -7.44 28.15 -19.35
N LEU A 383 -7.41 26.83 -19.10
CA LEU A 383 -6.76 25.84 -19.96
C LEU A 383 -5.25 26.10 -20.19
N ASP A 384 -4.57 26.74 -19.23
CA ASP A 384 -3.14 27.01 -19.35
C ASP A 384 -2.38 25.69 -19.63
N PRO A 385 -1.29 25.70 -20.41
CA PRO A 385 -0.47 24.52 -20.67
C PRO A 385 0.02 23.87 -19.37
N ILE A 386 -0.07 22.54 -19.25
CA ILE A 386 0.33 21.80 -18.04
C ILE A 386 1.87 21.65 -18.01
N ALA A 387 2.54 22.76 -17.77
CA ALA A 387 3.98 22.91 -17.64
C ALA A 387 4.30 23.84 -16.46
N LYS A 388 5.57 24.13 -16.20
CA LYS A 388 5.95 25.12 -15.17
C LYS A 388 5.42 26.51 -15.56
N PRO A 389 4.43 27.04 -14.83
CA PRO A 389 3.79 28.30 -15.24
C PRO A 389 4.73 29.49 -15.02
N PRO A 390 4.75 30.48 -15.96
CA PRO A 390 5.61 31.67 -15.87
C PRO A 390 5.27 32.55 -14.67
N TYR A 391 4.02 32.52 -14.21
CA TYR A 391 3.55 33.27 -13.04
C TYR A 391 3.82 32.57 -11.71
N GLY A 392 4.44 31.37 -11.72
CA GLY A 392 4.76 30.61 -10.52
C GLY A 392 3.51 30.31 -9.66
N ARG A 393 3.54 30.72 -8.39
CA ARG A 393 2.42 30.51 -7.44
C ARG A 393 1.55 31.76 -7.23
N LYS A 394 1.71 32.81 -8.01
CA LYS A 394 1.03 34.11 -7.77
C LYS A 394 -0.51 34.04 -7.81
N ARG A 395 -1.07 33.11 -8.58
CA ARG A 395 -2.53 32.89 -8.65
C ARG A 395 -3.11 32.17 -7.42
N ARG A 396 -2.26 31.57 -6.58
CA ARG A 396 -2.70 30.97 -5.31
C ARG A 396 -2.76 32.04 -4.23
N ILE A 397 -3.94 32.62 -4.00
CA ILE A 397 -4.17 33.74 -3.08
C ILE A 397 -3.80 33.32 -1.63
N ARG A 398 -4.25 32.14 -1.21
CA ARG A 398 -3.95 31.53 0.09
C ARG A 398 -4.04 30.02 -0.01
N ARG A 399 -3.65 29.34 1.06
CA ARG A 399 -3.82 27.89 1.11
C ARG A 399 -5.28 27.51 0.93
N GLY A 400 -5.57 26.71 -0.09
CA GLY A 400 -6.93 26.25 -0.43
C GLY A 400 -7.73 27.20 -1.34
N LEU A 401 -7.20 28.38 -1.75
CA LEU A 401 -7.90 29.30 -2.65
C LEU A 401 -7.02 29.70 -3.83
N TYR A 402 -7.53 29.52 -5.01
CA TYR A 402 -6.89 29.81 -6.29
C TYR A 402 -7.76 30.82 -7.08
N ARG A 403 -7.14 31.79 -7.73
CA ARG A 403 -7.80 32.75 -8.63
C ARG A 403 -7.38 32.42 -10.06
N SER A 404 -8.36 32.06 -10.90
CA SER A 404 -8.15 31.88 -12.32
C SER A 404 -7.86 33.21 -13.03
N ALA A 405 -7.22 33.17 -14.20
CA ALA A 405 -7.09 34.32 -15.11
C ALA A 405 -8.45 34.90 -15.50
N LEU A 406 -9.48 34.06 -15.51
CA LEU A 406 -10.88 34.44 -15.76
C LEU A 406 -11.54 35.18 -14.56
N GLY A 407 -10.77 35.52 -13.50
CA GLY A 407 -11.30 36.16 -12.30
C GLY A 407 -12.04 35.21 -11.35
N THR A 408 -12.34 34.00 -11.75
CA THR A 408 -13.08 33.01 -10.94
C THR A 408 -12.27 32.51 -9.77
N LEU A 409 -12.87 32.49 -8.58
CA LEU A 409 -12.28 31.88 -7.38
C LEU A 409 -12.67 30.40 -7.31
N ILE A 410 -11.68 29.54 -7.16
CA ILE A 410 -11.85 28.09 -7.04
C ILE A 410 -11.03 27.53 -5.88
N ASN A 411 -11.46 26.40 -5.30
CA ASN A 411 -10.63 25.67 -4.35
C ASN A 411 -9.37 25.18 -5.06
N ALA A 412 -8.19 25.39 -4.46
CA ALA A 412 -6.91 25.05 -5.08
C ALA A 412 -6.71 23.55 -5.35
N ASP A 413 -7.31 22.69 -4.51
CA ASP A 413 -7.22 21.25 -4.68
C ASP A 413 -8.23 20.77 -5.73
N VAL A 414 -9.37 21.49 -5.91
CA VAL A 414 -10.29 21.28 -7.05
C VAL A 414 -9.61 21.65 -8.37
N ASN A 415 -8.86 22.76 -8.40
CA ASN A 415 -8.04 23.11 -9.57
C ASN A 415 -7.01 22.01 -9.91
N GLY A 416 -6.39 21.41 -8.88
CA GLY A 416 -5.51 20.24 -9.03
C GLY A 416 -6.22 19.03 -9.65
N ALA A 417 -7.40 18.68 -9.14
CA ALA A 417 -8.21 17.57 -9.65
C ALA A 417 -8.66 17.79 -11.12
N LEU A 418 -9.03 19.03 -11.50
CA LEU A 418 -9.33 19.38 -12.88
C LEU A 418 -8.12 19.19 -13.80
N ASN A 419 -6.90 19.55 -13.34
CA ASN A 419 -5.69 19.34 -14.13
C ASN A 419 -5.32 17.85 -14.24
N HIS A 420 -5.63 17.01 -13.25
CA HIS A 420 -5.52 15.56 -13.39
C HIS A 420 -6.48 15.03 -14.45
N LEU A 421 -7.70 15.55 -14.47
CA LEU A 421 -8.69 15.21 -15.49
C LEU A 421 -8.22 15.60 -16.89
N ARG A 422 -7.69 16.83 -17.07
CA ARG A 422 -7.12 17.30 -18.34
C ARG A 422 -6.01 16.40 -18.87
N LYS A 423 -5.15 15.91 -18.01
CA LYS A 423 -4.04 15.01 -18.41
C LYS A 423 -4.51 13.69 -19.02
N VAL A 424 -5.69 13.22 -18.69
CA VAL A 424 -6.20 11.91 -19.11
C VAL A 424 -7.33 12.04 -20.13
N ALA A 425 -8.28 12.94 -19.89
CA ALA A 425 -9.48 13.12 -20.72
C ALA A 425 -9.36 14.29 -21.73
N GLY A 426 -8.26 15.06 -21.66
CA GLY A 426 -8.04 16.23 -22.49
C GLY A 426 -8.77 17.49 -22.02
N ASP A 427 -8.52 18.60 -22.70
CA ASP A 427 -9.05 19.93 -22.32
C ASP A 427 -10.54 20.12 -22.62
N SER A 428 -11.08 19.36 -23.57
CA SER A 428 -12.47 19.47 -24.03
C SER A 428 -13.52 19.16 -22.97
N VAL A 429 -13.15 18.45 -21.90
CA VAL A 429 -14.07 18.14 -20.79
C VAL A 429 -14.32 19.33 -19.86
N ILE A 430 -13.38 20.28 -19.78
CA ILE A 430 -13.44 21.39 -18.82
C ILE A 430 -14.61 22.36 -19.07
N PRO A 431 -14.86 22.84 -20.30
CA PRO A 431 -16.03 23.70 -20.55
C PRO A 431 -17.35 23.04 -20.14
N ARG A 432 -17.52 21.75 -20.39
CA ARG A 432 -18.72 21.00 -20.00
C ARG A 432 -18.92 20.97 -18.46
N ILE A 433 -17.83 20.83 -17.71
CA ILE A 433 -17.86 20.83 -16.23
C ILE A 433 -18.18 22.24 -15.71
N ILE A 434 -17.55 23.27 -16.27
CA ILE A 434 -17.78 24.68 -15.89
C ILE A 434 -19.23 25.09 -16.17
N GLY A 435 -19.75 24.74 -17.33
CA GLY A 435 -21.13 25.07 -17.73
C GLY A 435 -22.20 24.51 -16.80
N ARG A 436 -21.88 23.46 -16.01
CA ARG A 436 -22.78 22.94 -14.98
C ARG A 436 -22.76 23.73 -13.68
N GLY A 437 -21.85 24.70 -13.50
CA GLY A 437 -21.81 25.66 -12.40
C GLY A 437 -21.53 25.11 -10.97
N ARG A 438 -21.15 23.82 -10.84
CA ARG A 438 -21.00 23.13 -9.55
C ARG A 438 -19.56 23.06 -9.04
N VAL A 439 -18.57 23.23 -9.91
CA VAL A 439 -17.15 23.04 -9.62
C VAL A 439 -16.60 24.05 -8.61
N ASN A 440 -17.13 25.28 -8.57
CA ASN A 440 -16.67 26.34 -7.65
C ASN A 440 -17.20 26.18 -6.23
N ARG A 441 -18.20 25.32 -6.01
CA ARG A 441 -18.85 25.08 -4.70
C ARG A 441 -18.69 23.62 -4.29
N PRO A 442 -17.47 23.18 -3.92
CA PRO A 442 -17.22 21.80 -3.57
C PRO A 442 -18.00 21.39 -2.32
N VAL A 443 -18.69 20.27 -2.40
CA VAL A 443 -19.37 19.64 -1.27
C VAL A 443 -18.33 18.94 -0.39
N ARG A 444 -18.28 19.30 0.91
CA ARG A 444 -17.35 18.70 1.87
C ARG A 444 -18.02 17.60 2.65
N ILE A 445 -17.45 16.39 2.57
CA ILE A 445 -17.89 15.21 3.30
C ILE A 445 -17.01 15.02 4.51
N ARG A 446 -17.60 15.05 5.70
CA ARG A 446 -16.95 14.76 6.97
C ARG A 446 -17.08 13.28 7.27
N THR A 447 -16.06 12.69 7.89
CA THR A 447 -15.97 11.24 8.15
C THR A 447 -16.79 10.72 9.34
N SER A 448 -17.65 11.52 9.93
CA SER A 448 -18.71 11.03 10.83
C SER A 448 -19.87 10.49 9.98
N PHE A 449 -19.61 9.38 9.28
CA PHE A 449 -20.62 8.77 8.42
C PHE A 449 -21.66 8.02 9.27
N GLU A 450 -22.76 8.65 9.52
CA GLU A 450 -24.04 7.97 9.71
C GLU A 450 -24.56 7.59 8.30
N PRO A 451 -25.20 6.43 8.11
CA PRO A 451 -25.85 6.07 6.84
C PRO A 451 -26.86 7.12 6.35
N SER A 452 -27.49 7.85 7.25
CA SER A 452 -28.37 9.00 6.98
C SER A 452 -27.67 10.16 6.28
N THR A 453 -26.37 10.34 6.49
CA THR A 453 -25.59 11.42 5.83
C THR A 453 -25.44 11.17 4.33
N PHE A 454 -25.44 9.91 3.90
CA PHE A 454 -25.35 9.54 2.48
C PHE A 454 -26.59 10.03 1.71
N ALA A 455 -27.78 9.81 2.27
CA ALA A 455 -29.04 10.27 1.67
C ALA A 455 -29.14 11.80 1.60
N HIS A 456 -28.63 12.52 2.61
CA HIS A 456 -28.67 13.97 2.65
C HIS A 456 -27.70 14.62 1.64
N ILE A 457 -26.51 14.02 1.45
CA ILE A 457 -25.52 14.45 0.43
C ILE A 457 -26.07 14.14 -0.96
N LYS A 458 -26.74 13.03 -1.15
CA LYS A 458 -27.43 12.67 -2.39
C LYS A 458 -28.45 13.75 -2.80
N LEU A 459 -29.25 14.24 -1.86
CA LEU A 459 -30.19 15.35 -2.07
C LEU A 459 -29.49 16.66 -2.48
N GLN A 460 -28.34 16.99 -1.84
CA GLN A 460 -27.58 18.21 -2.16
C GLN A 460 -26.90 18.16 -3.54
N LEU A 461 -26.47 16.97 -3.97
CA LEU A 461 -25.83 16.79 -5.29
C LEU A 461 -26.86 16.69 -6.44
N CYS A 462 -28.08 16.26 -6.15
CA CYS A 462 -29.15 16.09 -7.13
C CYS A 462 -30.14 17.28 -7.20
N ALA A 463 -30.08 18.23 -6.27
CA ALA A 463 -30.98 19.37 -6.26
C ALA A 463 -30.75 20.29 -7.48
N PRO A 464 -31.76 20.63 -8.25
CA PRO A 464 -31.67 21.61 -9.32
C PRO A 464 -31.26 22.98 -8.74
N GLN A 465 -30.39 23.70 -9.46
CA GLN A 465 -30.02 25.07 -9.09
C GLN A 465 -31.23 25.97 -9.19
N GLY A 466 -31.74 26.49 -8.08
CA GLY A 466 -32.83 27.44 -8.05
C GLY A 466 -33.82 27.29 -6.89
N ALA A 467 -33.77 26.22 -6.12
CA ALA A 467 -34.64 26.16 -4.93
C ALA A 467 -33.99 26.91 -3.74
N PRO A 468 -34.69 27.85 -3.10
CA PRO A 468 -34.18 28.48 -1.87
C PRO A 468 -34.03 27.42 -0.77
N ALA A 469 -32.91 27.51 -0.05
CA ALA A 469 -32.66 26.62 1.08
C ALA A 469 -33.80 26.76 2.10
N ALA A 470 -34.55 25.69 2.32
CA ALA A 470 -35.48 25.61 3.43
C ALA A 470 -34.67 25.76 4.73
N SER A 471 -34.97 26.81 5.49
CA SER A 471 -34.40 27.02 6.83
C SER A 471 -34.74 25.83 7.72
N PRO A 472 -33.81 25.30 8.52
CA PRO A 472 -34.17 24.29 9.49
C PRO A 472 -35.02 24.96 10.57
N THR A 473 -36.28 24.59 10.62
CA THR A 473 -37.12 24.79 11.81
C THR A 473 -36.55 23.95 12.97
N LEU A 474 -36.37 24.61 14.09
CA LEU A 474 -35.86 24.26 15.41
C LEU A 474 -35.89 22.80 15.84
#